data_3dd4ae5300098ee0d3f7fb94f04a4a65
#
_entry.id   3dd4ae5300098ee0d3f7fb94f04a4a65
#
_cell.length_a   1.000
_cell.length_b   1.000
_cell.length_c   1.000
_cell.angle_alpha   90.00
_cell.angle_beta   90.00
_cell.angle_gamma   90.00
#
_symmetry.space_group_name_H-M   'P 1'
#
loop_
_entity.id
_entity.type
_entity.pdbx_description
1 polymer ?
#
loop_
_entity_poly.entity_id
_entity_poly.type
_entity_poly.pdbx_seq_one_letter_code
_entity_poly.pdbx_strand_id
1 'polypeptide(L)'
;MLGWYENRLSFRFVSGWAKAAVLRTGKTWTPKQKEAFDEVNRITNRPDMYLDTKFQAGDMQFLNNYTALHSRTSFVDHDEPERKRLLQRIWLRSNCGRELAEDFDQLFGDDQPTRNGIPANNVALANR
;
A
#
# COMPACT_ATOMS: atom_id res chain seq x y z
N MET A 1 -0.95 9.55 -1.39
CA MET A 1 -1.52 10.05 -2.65
C MET A 1 -3.02 9.85 -2.62
N LEU A 2 -3.78 10.87 -2.97
CA LEU A 2 -5.25 10.88 -3.04
C LEU A 2 -5.63 11.12 -4.50
N GLY A 3 -6.54 10.33 -5.05
CA GLY A 3 -7.10 10.51 -6.38
C GLY A 3 -8.62 10.56 -6.30
N TRP A 4 -9.23 11.50 -6.98
CA TRP A 4 -10.68 11.65 -7.05
C TRP A 4 -11.13 11.47 -8.50
N TYR A 5 -11.96 10.47 -8.76
CA TYR A 5 -12.48 10.17 -10.09
C TYR A 5 -13.89 9.59 -9.98
N GLU A 6 -14.80 10.04 -10.84
CA GLU A 6 -16.21 9.61 -10.86
C GLU A 6 -16.89 9.56 -9.47
N ASN A 7 -16.71 10.62 -8.72
CA ASN A 7 -17.25 10.78 -7.38
C ASN A 7 -16.76 9.72 -6.37
N ARG A 8 -15.57 9.13 -6.62
CA ARG A 8 -14.95 8.13 -5.76
C ARG A 8 -13.55 8.54 -5.38
N LEU A 9 -13.25 8.43 -4.08
CA LEU A 9 -11.91 8.63 -3.56
C LEU A 9 -11.11 7.33 -3.69
N SER A 10 -9.90 7.45 -4.22
CA SER A 10 -8.87 6.42 -4.15
C SER A 10 -7.72 6.95 -3.31
N PHE A 11 -7.23 6.12 -2.40
CA PHE A 11 -6.20 6.53 -1.46
C PHE A 11 -5.07 5.51 -1.43
N ARG A 12 -3.85 6.01 -1.50
CA ARG A 12 -2.65 5.20 -1.36
C ARG A 12 -1.63 5.92 -0.51
N PHE A 13 -1.18 5.27 0.54
CA PHE A 13 -0.25 5.85 1.48
C PHE A 13 0.76 4.81 1.95
N VAL A 14 2.03 5.05 1.64
CA VAL A 14 3.15 4.22 2.08
C VAL A 14 4.16 5.14 2.76
N SER A 15 4.03 5.29 4.06
CA SER A 15 4.82 6.24 4.85
C SER A 15 6.32 6.03 4.73
N GLY A 16 6.77 4.77 4.65
CA GLY A 16 8.18 4.44 4.45
C GLY A 16 8.73 4.95 3.11
N TRP A 17 7.95 4.84 2.04
CA TRP A 17 8.38 5.33 0.73
C TRP A 17 8.45 6.85 0.66
N ALA A 18 7.49 7.53 1.27
CA ALA A 18 7.50 8.98 1.33
C ALA A 18 8.74 9.51 2.08
N LYS A 19 9.11 8.87 3.19
CA LYS A 19 10.35 9.18 3.92
C LYS A 19 11.61 8.84 3.11
N ALA A 20 11.64 7.67 2.49
CA ALA A 20 12.77 7.24 1.66
C ALA A 20 12.98 8.15 0.44
N ALA A 21 11.91 8.66 -0.17
CA ALA A 21 12.00 9.60 -1.28
C ALA A 21 12.71 10.90 -0.88
N VAL A 22 12.40 11.43 0.29
CA VAL A 22 13.10 12.61 0.85
C VAL A 22 14.59 12.34 1.01
N LEU A 23 14.94 11.21 1.62
CA LEU A 23 16.35 10.84 1.82
C LEU A 23 17.11 10.64 0.49
N ARG A 24 16.48 10.01 -0.49
CA ARG A 24 17.12 9.71 -1.79
C ARG A 24 17.26 10.93 -2.69
N THR A 25 16.33 11.86 -2.62
CA THR A 25 16.32 13.05 -3.49
C THR A 25 17.05 14.24 -2.87
N GLY A 26 17.38 14.18 -1.57
CA GLY A 26 17.94 15.31 -0.82
C GLY A 26 16.95 16.48 -0.67
N LYS A 27 15.71 16.33 -1.14
CA LYS A 27 14.68 17.36 -0.99
C LYS A 27 14.07 17.27 0.40
N THR A 28 13.78 18.41 0.99
CA THR A 28 13.05 18.48 2.26
C THR A 28 11.58 18.73 2.01
N TRP A 29 10.73 18.24 2.87
CA TRP A 29 9.32 18.58 2.83
C TRP A 29 9.10 20.04 3.18
N THR A 30 8.18 20.69 2.50
CA THR A 30 7.64 21.96 2.97
C THR A 30 6.89 21.75 4.29
N PRO A 31 6.72 22.79 5.09
CA PRO A 31 5.95 22.68 6.34
C PRO A 31 4.54 22.09 6.14
N LYS A 32 3.84 22.51 5.08
CA LYS A 32 2.51 21.98 4.75
C LYS A 32 2.52 20.49 4.35
N GLN A 33 3.54 20.05 3.61
CA GLN A 33 3.67 18.64 3.25
C GLN A 33 3.94 17.79 4.48
N LYS A 34 4.79 18.29 5.39
CA LYS A 34 5.07 17.59 6.64
C LYS A 34 3.82 17.51 7.52
N GLU A 35 3.10 18.60 7.68
CA GLU A 35 1.85 18.66 8.44
C GLU A 35 0.82 17.67 7.89
N ALA A 36 0.60 17.67 6.56
CA ALA A 36 -0.32 16.74 5.92
C ALA A 36 0.11 15.27 6.10
N PHE A 37 1.40 14.98 6.00
CA PHE A 37 1.94 13.65 6.22
C PHE A 37 1.75 13.18 7.67
N ASP A 38 2.05 14.05 8.63
CA ASP A 38 1.90 13.75 10.06
C ASP A 38 0.43 13.54 10.41
N GLU A 39 -0.47 14.35 9.85
CA GLU A 39 -1.91 14.22 10.09
C GLU A 39 -2.47 12.91 9.53
N VAL A 40 -2.09 12.52 8.32
CA VAL A 40 -2.47 11.21 7.77
C VAL A 40 -1.98 10.07 8.67
N ASN A 41 -0.73 10.13 9.14
CA ASN A 41 -0.22 9.12 10.08
C ASN A 41 -1.02 9.14 11.39
N ARG A 42 -1.34 10.30 11.92
CA ARG A 42 -2.12 10.42 13.15
C ARG A 42 -3.51 9.80 13.01
N ILE A 43 -4.20 10.10 11.92
CA ILE A 43 -5.56 9.59 11.67
C ILE A 43 -5.53 8.07 11.48
N THR A 44 -4.63 7.56 10.64
CA THR A 44 -4.58 6.13 10.32
C THR A 44 -4.15 5.24 11.48
N ASN A 45 -3.57 5.83 12.53
CA ASN A 45 -3.20 5.11 13.76
C ASN A 45 -4.21 5.31 14.91
N ARG A 46 -5.33 5.95 14.66
CA ARG A 46 -6.40 6.07 15.67
C ARG A 46 -7.06 4.70 15.90
N PRO A 47 -7.31 4.30 17.16
CA PRO A 47 -7.91 3.01 17.46
C PRO A 47 -9.29 2.78 16.86
N ASP A 48 -10.04 3.86 16.60
CA ASP A 48 -11.35 3.83 15.98
C ASP A 48 -11.33 3.76 14.43
N MET A 49 -10.13 3.81 13.83
CA MET A 49 -9.94 3.84 12.38
C MET A 49 -9.38 2.54 11.80
N TYR A 50 -8.97 1.58 12.62
CA TYR A 50 -8.43 0.32 12.13
C TYR A 50 -9.03 -0.90 12.82
N LEU A 51 -9.00 -2.00 12.13
CA LEU A 51 -9.29 -3.32 12.67
C LEU A 51 -7.97 -4.06 12.86
N ASP A 52 -7.76 -4.58 14.04
CA ASP A 52 -6.62 -5.43 14.36
C ASP A 52 -7.01 -6.89 14.26
N THR A 53 -6.20 -7.67 13.56
CA THR A 53 -6.47 -9.10 13.39
C THR A 53 -5.18 -9.90 13.41
N LYS A 54 -5.23 -11.05 14.04
CA LYS A 54 -4.10 -11.97 14.10
C LYS A 54 -4.34 -13.13 13.13
N PHE A 55 -3.52 -13.19 12.08
CA PHE A 55 -3.58 -14.28 11.12
C PHE A 55 -3.16 -15.61 11.72
N GLN A 56 -3.86 -16.64 11.33
CA GLN A 56 -3.53 -18.03 11.58
C GLN A 56 -3.07 -18.71 10.30
N ALA A 57 -2.45 -19.87 10.41
CA ALA A 57 -2.06 -20.65 9.24
C ALA A 57 -3.30 -21.03 8.42
N GLY A 58 -3.27 -20.72 7.13
CA GLY A 58 -4.39 -20.93 6.20
C GLY A 58 -5.31 -19.72 6.00
N ASP A 59 -5.17 -18.66 6.77
CA ASP A 59 -5.96 -17.46 6.56
C ASP A 59 -5.61 -16.78 5.22
N MET A 60 -6.64 -16.32 4.53
CA MET A 60 -6.53 -15.53 3.31
C MET A 60 -7.20 -14.18 3.51
N GLN A 61 -6.49 -13.11 3.16
CA GLN A 61 -7.01 -11.75 3.20
C GLN A 61 -7.07 -11.16 1.80
N PHE A 62 -8.23 -10.64 1.44
CA PHE A 62 -8.43 -9.87 0.20
C PHE A 62 -8.60 -8.40 0.54
N LEU A 63 -7.81 -7.55 -0.09
CA LEU A 63 -7.82 -6.11 0.14
C LEU A 63 -7.95 -5.36 -1.18
N ASN A 64 -8.81 -4.36 -1.20
CA ASN A 64 -8.78 -3.34 -2.23
C ASN A 64 -7.82 -2.22 -1.80
N ASN A 65 -6.61 -2.22 -2.36
CA ASN A 65 -5.55 -1.28 -2.03
C ASN A 65 -5.83 0.20 -2.38
N TYR A 66 -6.95 0.46 -3.03
CA TYR A 66 -7.38 1.83 -3.34
C TYR A 66 -8.37 2.39 -2.31
N THR A 67 -8.91 1.53 -1.45
CA THR A 67 -9.91 1.93 -0.45
C THR A 67 -9.53 1.59 0.98
N ALA A 68 -8.58 0.68 1.16
CA ALA A 68 -8.13 0.25 2.47
C ALA A 68 -6.61 0.36 2.59
N LEU A 69 -6.15 0.91 3.68
CA LEU A 69 -4.76 0.85 4.09
C LEU A 69 -4.55 -0.37 4.97
N HIS A 70 -3.37 -0.93 4.90
CA HIS A 70 -3.00 -2.04 5.77
C HIS A 70 -1.54 -1.92 6.19
N SER A 71 -1.26 -2.36 7.38
CA SER A 71 0.09 -2.44 7.92
C SER A 71 0.24 -3.70 8.76
N ARG A 72 1.40 -3.89 9.33
CA ARG A 72 1.63 -4.92 10.33
C ARG A 72 2.20 -4.28 11.59
N THR A 73 1.89 -4.86 12.72
CA THR A 73 2.57 -4.57 13.97
C THR A 73 3.99 -5.16 13.97
N SER A 74 4.83 -4.69 14.88
CA SER A 74 6.12 -5.34 15.14
C SER A 74 5.89 -6.78 15.61
N PHE A 75 6.78 -7.67 15.25
CA PHE A 75 6.78 -9.06 15.71
C PHE A 75 8.23 -9.53 15.88
N VAL A 76 8.41 -10.51 16.72
CA VAL A 76 9.67 -11.23 16.86
C VAL A 76 9.53 -12.52 16.08
N ASP A 77 10.44 -12.72 15.15
CA ASP A 77 10.48 -13.93 14.33
C ASP A 77 11.27 -15.03 15.05
N HIS A 78 11.09 -16.26 14.64
CA HIS A 78 11.87 -17.40 15.13
C HIS A 78 13.23 -17.46 14.42
N ASP A 79 14.22 -17.98 15.08
CA ASP A 79 15.55 -18.19 14.49
C ASP A 79 15.52 -19.36 13.49
N GLU A 80 14.74 -20.39 13.77
CA GLU A 80 14.60 -21.56 12.93
C GLU A 80 13.81 -21.25 11.65
N PRO A 81 14.37 -21.52 10.46
CA PRO A 81 13.76 -21.14 9.18
C PRO A 81 12.31 -21.65 8.99
N GLU A 82 12.04 -22.89 9.44
CA GLU A 82 10.74 -23.55 9.30
C GLU A 82 9.65 -22.95 10.21
N ARG A 83 10.04 -22.20 11.22
CA ARG A 83 9.14 -21.51 12.15
C ARG A 83 8.95 -20.04 11.84
N LYS A 84 9.73 -19.52 10.86
CA LYS A 84 9.61 -18.12 10.48
C LYS A 84 8.25 -17.81 9.90
N ARG A 85 7.78 -16.60 10.20
CA ARG A 85 6.53 -16.10 9.64
C ARG A 85 6.64 -15.97 8.13
N LEU A 86 5.83 -16.73 7.41
CA LEU A 86 5.73 -16.67 5.96
C LEU A 86 4.36 -16.11 5.56
N LEU A 87 4.37 -15.05 4.76
CA LEU A 87 3.19 -14.50 4.09
C LEU A 87 3.41 -14.48 2.59
N GLN A 88 2.54 -15.13 1.87
CA GLN A 88 2.50 -15.03 0.42
C GLN A 88 1.60 -13.87 0.03
N ARG A 89 2.03 -13.06 -0.93
CA ARG A 89 1.26 -11.94 -1.46
C ARG A 89 1.08 -12.11 -2.96
N ILE A 90 -0.15 -12.04 -3.38
CA ILE A 90 -0.52 -12.06 -4.79
C ILE A 90 -1.23 -10.73 -5.10
N TRP A 91 -0.85 -10.10 -6.20
CA TRP A 91 -1.54 -8.92 -6.70
C TRP A 91 -2.48 -9.36 -7.81
N LEU A 92 -3.75 -9.09 -7.59
CA LEU A 92 -4.81 -9.45 -8.53
C LEU A 92 -5.26 -8.21 -9.30
N ARG A 93 -5.43 -8.38 -10.60
CA ARG A 93 -6.10 -7.42 -11.44
C ARG A 93 -7.55 -7.83 -11.57
N SER A 94 -8.46 -6.93 -11.27
CA SER A 94 -9.90 -7.16 -11.45
C SER A 94 -10.36 -6.56 -12.76
N ASN A 95 -11.11 -7.32 -13.56
CA ASN A 95 -11.75 -6.83 -14.78
C ASN A 95 -12.93 -5.89 -14.49
N CYS A 96 -13.43 -5.91 -13.25
CA CYS A 96 -14.49 -5.04 -12.75
C CYS A 96 -13.97 -4.04 -11.72
N GLY A 97 -12.67 -3.72 -11.76
CA GLY A 97 -12.05 -2.71 -10.90
C GLY A 97 -12.60 -1.32 -11.20
N ARG A 98 -12.52 -0.43 -10.19
CA ARG A 98 -12.86 0.98 -10.38
C ARG A 98 -11.86 1.64 -11.33
N GLU A 99 -12.32 2.59 -12.11
CA GLU A 99 -11.44 3.51 -12.80
C GLU A 99 -10.78 4.47 -11.81
N LEU A 100 -9.56 4.87 -12.10
CA LEU A 100 -8.74 5.75 -11.29
C LEU A 100 -8.47 7.07 -12.05
N ALA A 101 -8.17 8.13 -11.32
CA ALA A 101 -7.69 9.36 -11.92
C ALA A 101 -6.37 9.11 -12.69
N GLU A 102 -6.18 9.84 -13.80
CA GLU A 102 -5.02 9.62 -14.69
C GLU A 102 -3.66 9.70 -13.98
N ASP A 103 -3.56 10.58 -13.00
CA ASP A 103 -2.34 10.84 -12.24
C ASP A 103 -2.14 9.88 -11.06
N PHE A 104 -3.11 9.02 -10.78
CA PHE A 104 -3.07 8.14 -9.61
C PHE A 104 -2.24 6.87 -9.82
N ASP A 105 -2.07 6.43 -11.04
CA ASP A 105 -1.57 5.07 -11.37
C ASP A 105 -0.06 4.97 -11.63
N GLN A 106 0.70 6.02 -11.37
CA GLN A 106 2.14 6.09 -11.72
C GLN A 106 3.08 5.19 -10.89
N LEU A 107 2.58 4.20 -10.17
CA LEU A 107 3.41 3.46 -9.21
C LEU A 107 4.12 2.24 -9.75
N PHE A 108 3.77 1.78 -10.95
CA PHE A 108 4.24 0.49 -11.46
C PHE A 108 5.00 0.54 -12.79
N GLY A 109 5.49 1.70 -13.17
CA GLY A 109 6.31 1.90 -14.36
C GLY A 109 5.55 2.51 -15.53
N ASP A 110 6.30 3.23 -16.34
CA ASP A 110 5.81 4.09 -17.41
C ASP A 110 5.22 3.34 -18.61
N ASP A 111 5.35 2.03 -18.67
CA ASP A 111 5.10 1.29 -19.90
C ASP A 111 3.64 0.91 -20.16
N GLN A 112 2.77 1.07 -19.17
CA GLN A 112 1.33 0.81 -19.37
C GLN A 112 0.50 1.63 -18.38
N PRO A 113 -0.06 2.75 -18.75
CA PRO A 113 -1.07 3.43 -17.94
C PRO A 113 -2.30 2.52 -17.86
N THR A 114 -2.45 1.80 -16.77
CA THR A 114 -3.64 1.00 -16.56
C THR A 114 -4.48 1.63 -15.48
N ARG A 115 -5.54 2.29 -15.87
CA ARG A 115 -6.58 2.79 -14.95
C ARG A 115 -7.11 1.71 -14.00
N ASN A 116 -6.82 0.45 -14.28
CA ASN A 116 -7.43 -0.73 -13.63
C ASN A 116 -6.43 -1.68 -12.96
N GLY A 117 -5.20 -1.27 -12.64
CA GLY A 117 -4.27 -2.08 -11.87
C GLY A 117 -2.95 -2.43 -12.59
N ILE A 118 -2.20 -3.32 -12.01
CA ILE A 118 -0.85 -3.67 -12.43
C ILE A 118 -0.86 -4.47 -13.73
N PRO A 119 0.03 -4.17 -14.71
CA PRO A 119 0.20 -4.99 -15.90
C PRO A 119 0.53 -6.45 -15.56
N ALA A 120 -0.01 -7.37 -16.34
CA ALA A 120 0.13 -8.82 -16.11
C ALA A 120 1.60 -9.32 -16.06
N ASN A 121 2.52 -8.57 -16.66
CA ASN A 121 3.95 -8.90 -16.70
C ASN A 121 4.71 -8.59 -15.40
N ASN A 122 4.09 -7.90 -14.45
CA ASN A 122 4.71 -7.56 -13.16
C ASN A 122 4.22 -8.44 -12.00
N VAL A 123 3.67 -9.60 -12.30
CA VAL A 123 3.49 -10.65 -11.29
C VAL A 123 4.86 -11.26 -11.01
N ALA A 124 5.71 -10.52 -10.30
CA ALA A 124 6.84 -11.14 -9.65
C ALA A 124 6.25 -12.07 -8.57
N LEU A 125 6.20 -13.33 -8.87
CA LEU A 125 6.11 -14.36 -7.85
C LEU A 125 7.30 -14.12 -6.92
N ALA A 126 7.04 -13.52 -5.77
CA ALA A 126 8.02 -13.45 -4.70
C ALA A 126 8.19 -14.87 -4.14
N ASN A 127 8.86 -15.70 -4.95
CA ASN A 127 9.51 -16.91 -4.48
C ASN A 127 10.87 -16.47 -3.94
N ARG A 128 10.94 -16.19 -2.66
CA ARG A 128 12.10 -16.43 -1.80
C ARG A 128 11.73 -16.12 -0.36
#